data_88ace8ef138fff3704963c1de46c3bb8
#
_entry.id   88ace8ef138fff3704963c1de46c3bb8
#
_cell.length_a   1.000
_cell.length_b   1.000
_cell.length_c   1.000
_cell.angle_alpha   90.00
_cell.angle_beta   90.00
_cell.angle_gamma   90.00
#
_symmetry.space_group_name_H-M   'P 1'
#
loop_
_entity.id
_entity.type
_entity.pdbx_description
1 polymer ?
#
loop_
_entity_poly.entity_id
_entity_poly.type
_entity_poly.pdbx_seq_one_letter_code
_entity_poly.pdbx_strand_id
1 'polypeptide(L)'
;NVINFKIKKGLWKGYTLWDLYNLGQTPLSWHKSLFKYAKDKKIKIFSTPFSEEAIYFLEKLKCHAYKIASFEMNDYNLVKVAAKTKKPLILSTGLSTMDEIENAVFVAKKNGCKDLTLLYCVSNYPSQSNDFNLNYIEEFKKRFKCRVGLSDHSLGSEIAKYSLISGATVFEKHI
;
A
#
# COMPACT_ATOMS: atom_id res chain seq x y z
N ASN A 1 23.02 10.16 -14.66
CA ASN A 1 23.68 8.86 -14.92
C ASN A 1 22.65 7.74 -14.86
N VAL A 2 22.03 7.45 -15.99
CA VAL A 2 20.92 6.47 -16.13
C VAL A 2 21.42 5.01 -15.94
N ILE A 3 22.72 4.77 -16.02
CA ILE A 3 23.32 3.43 -15.98
C ILE A 3 23.11 2.70 -14.66
N ASN A 4 22.99 3.41 -13.54
CA ASN A 4 22.89 2.82 -12.20
C ASN A 4 21.50 2.23 -11.88
N PHE A 5 20.47 2.56 -12.67
CA PHE A 5 19.09 2.10 -12.44
C PHE A 5 18.66 1.01 -13.43
N LYS A 6 19.60 0.43 -14.18
CA LYS A 6 19.30 -0.66 -15.11
C LYS A 6 19.12 -1.98 -14.37
N ILE A 7 17.99 -2.64 -14.61
CA ILE A 7 17.68 -3.94 -14.00
C ILE A 7 18.61 -5.00 -14.60
N LYS A 8 19.37 -5.65 -13.74
CA LYS A 8 20.44 -6.60 -14.16
C LYS A 8 19.94 -8.04 -14.27
N LYS A 9 18.86 -8.42 -13.59
CA LYS A 9 18.35 -9.80 -13.51
C LYS A 9 16.82 -9.84 -13.52
N GLY A 10 16.25 -11.00 -13.77
CA GLY A 10 14.80 -11.25 -13.72
C GLY A 10 14.06 -10.86 -15.00
N LEU A 11 12.74 -10.87 -14.92
CA LEU A 11 11.79 -10.65 -16.04
C LEU A 11 12.02 -9.32 -16.78
N TRP A 12 12.45 -8.29 -16.08
CA TRP A 12 12.64 -6.94 -16.63
C TRP A 12 14.10 -6.59 -16.89
N LYS A 13 14.97 -7.61 -17.03
CA LYS A 13 16.37 -7.42 -17.35
C LYS A 13 16.53 -6.56 -18.59
N GLY A 14 17.33 -5.51 -18.47
CA GLY A 14 17.61 -4.59 -19.57
C GLY A 14 16.82 -3.31 -19.56
N TYR A 15 15.68 -3.25 -18.89
CA TYR A 15 14.94 -2.00 -18.64
C TYR A 15 15.64 -1.15 -17.60
N THR A 16 15.45 0.17 -17.67
CA THR A 16 15.67 1.02 -16.49
C THR A 16 14.41 1.00 -15.61
N LEU A 17 14.55 1.29 -14.31
CA LEU A 17 13.37 1.45 -13.45
C LEU A 17 12.44 2.55 -13.97
N TRP A 18 13.00 3.63 -14.51
CA TRP A 18 12.22 4.71 -15.11
C TRP A 18 11.35 4.23 -16.27
N ASP A 19 11.93 3.50 -17.21
CA ASP A 19 11.19 2.97 -18.37
C ASP A 19 10.09 2.02 -17.91
N LEU A 20 10.41 1.15 -16.93
CA LEU A 20 9.45 0.19 -16.39
C LEU A 20 8.27 0.89 -15.71
N TYR A 21 8.52 1.88 -14.88
CA TYR A 21 7.44 2.62 -14.22
C TYR A 21 6.62 3.46 -15.21
N ASN A 22 7.24 4.03 -16.24
CA ASN A 22 6.50 4.72 -17.29
C ASN A 22 5.57 3.80 -18.09
N LEU A 23 6.00 2.55 -18.32
CA LEU A 23 5.15 1.56 -18.98
C LEU A 23 4.06 1.01 -18.06
N GLY A 24 4.38 0.81 -16.79
CA GLY A 24 3.47 0.16 -15.81
C GLY A 24 2.50 1.11 -15.11
N GLN A 25 2.71 2.43 -15.17
CA GLN A 25 1.82 3.37 -14.51
C GLN A 25 0.43 3.40 -15.14
N THR A 26 -0.59 3.58 -14.31
CA THR A 26 -1.94 3.86 -14.80
C THR A 26 -2.03 5.31 -15.26
N PRO A 27 -2.27 5.59 -16.55
CA PRO A 27 -2.37 6.95 -17.04
C PRO A 27 -3.44 7.75 -16.30
N LEU A 28 -3.15 9.00 -15.95
CA LEU A 28 -4.10 9.87 -15.24
C LEU A 28 -5.42 10.03 -16.02
N SER A 29 -5.36 10.02 -17.35
CA SER A 29 -6.54 10.10 -18.22
C SER A 29 -7.52 8.94 -18.04
N TRP A 30 -7.07 7.77 -17.59
CA TRP A 30 -7.93 6.62 -17.37
C TRP A 30 -8.74 6.69 -16.08
N HIS A 31 -8.25 7.38 -15.08
CA HIS A 31 -8.86 7.39 -13.74
C HIS A 31 -10.33 7.79 -13.76
N LYS A 32 -10.69 8.82 -14.52
CA LYS A 32 -12.09 9.27 -14.59
C LYS A 32 -13.03 8.17 -15.09
N SER A 33 -12.64 7.44 -16.13
CA SER A 33 -13.44 6.33 -16.66
C SER A 33 -13.45 5.12 -15.74
N LEU A 34 -12.31 4.79 -15.12
CA LEU A 34 -12.21 3.70 -14.14
C LEU A 34 -13.10 3.96 -12.91
N PHE A 35 -13.05 5.17 -12.35
CA PHE A 35 -13.89 5.55 -11.21
C PHE A 35 -15.38 5.54 -11.57
N LYS A 36 -15.74 6.01 -12.77
CA LYS A 36 -17.11 5.92 -13.27
C LYS A 36 -17.56 4.46 -13.43
N TYR A 37 -16.74 3.63 -14.07
CA TYR A 37 -17.06 2.21 -14.28
C TYR A 37 -17.24 1.46 -12.95
N ALA A 38 -16.34 1.67 -11.98
CA ALA A 38 -16.46 1.06 -10.66
C ALA A 38 -17.76 1.49 -9.96
N LYS A 39 -18.13 2.78 -10.06
CA LYS A 39 -19.41 3.28 -9.53
C LYS A 39 -20.61 2.60 -10.18
N ASP A 40 -20.61 2.47 -11.50
CA ASP A 40 -21.70 1.82 -12.25
C ASP A 40 -21.83 0.34 -11.86
N LYS A 41 -20.69 -0.32 -11.55
CA LYS A 41 -20.65 -1.70 -11.05
C LYS A 41 -20.86 -1.83 -9.54
N LYS A 42 -21.05 -0.74 -8.80
CA LYS A 42 -21.19 -0.69 -7.34
C LYS A 42 -19.98 -1.28 -6.60
N ILE A 43 -18.80 -1.17 -7.18
CA ILE A 43 -17.52 -1.59 -6.59
C ILE A 43 -16.82 -0.36 -6.02
N LYS A 44 -16.32 -0.46 -4.79
CA LYS A 44 -15.46 0.59 -4.22
C LYS A 44 -14.11 0.57 -4.90
N ILE A 45 -13.68 1.71 -5.39
CA ILE A 45 -12.36 1.91 -5.99
C ILE A 45 -11.58 2.94 -5.19
N PHE A 46 -10.30 2.70 -5.04
CA PHE A 46 -9.33 3.68 -4.54
C PHE A 46 -8.00 3.49 -5.27
N SER A 47 -7.05 4.36 -5.02
CA SER A 47 -5.75 4.33 -5.69
C SER A 47 -4.63 4.54 -4.68
N THR A 48 -3.43 4.13 -5.06
CA THR A 48 -2.19 4.35 -4.34
C THR A 48 -1.52 5.61 -4.92
N PRO A 49 -1.52 6.74 -4.21
CA PRO A 49 -0.80 7.93 -4.64
C PRO A 49 0.69 7.80 -4.31
N PHE A 50 1.54 8.29 -5.21
CA PHE A 50 3.00 8.34 -5.06
C PHE A 50 3.51 9.78 -4.91
N SER A 51 2.62 10.77 -4.86
CA SER A 51 2.94 12.18 -4.62
C SER A 51 1.74 12.92 -4.03
N GLU A 52 1.99 14.12 -3.51
CA GLU A 52 0.93 14.99 -3.02
C GLU A 52 -0.04 15.41 -4.13
N GLU A 53 0.48 15.70 -5.33
CA GLU A 53 -0.33 16.08 -6.49
C GLU A 53 -1.29 14.93 -6.87
N ALA A 54 -0.84 13.67 -6.75
CA ALA A 54 -1.70 12.52 -6.97
C ALA A 54 -2.85 12.46 -5.97
N ILE A 55 -2.62 12.80 -4.68
CA ILE A 55 -3.69 12.90 -3.69
C ILE A 55 -4.70 13.99 -4.09
N TYR A 56 -4.23 15.18 -4.44
CA TYR A 56 -5.13 16.27 -4.87
C TYR A 56 -5.92 15.93 -6.13
N PHE A 57 -5.30 15.20 -7.06
CA PHE A 57 -5.99 14.69 -8.24
C PHE A 57 -7.09 13.69 -7.88
N LEU A 58 -6.79 12.74 -7.00
CA LEU A 58 -7.73 11.70 -6.54
C LEU A 58 -8.87 12.29 -5.70
N GLU A 59 -8.63 13.39 -4.96
CA GLU A 59 -9.67 14.13 -4.26
C GLU A 59 -10.75 14.68 -5.24
N LYS A 60 -10.33 15.21 -6.39
CA LYS A 60 -11.25 15.67 -7.43
C LYS A 60 -12.13 14.54 -7.99
N LEU A 61 -11.64 13.30 -7.96
CA LEU A 61 -12.38 12.10 -8.36
C LEU A 61 -13.22 11.50 -7.22
N LYS A 62 -13.21 12.12 -6.02
CA LYS A 62 -13.91 11.64 -4.82
C LYS A 62 -13.44 10.23 -4.41
N CYS A 63 -12.13 9.98 -4.48
CA CYS A 63 -11.53 8.74 -4.01
C CYS A 63 -11.97 8.44 -2.58
N HIS A 64 -12.31 7.19 -2.27
CA HIS A 64 -12.92 6.83 -0.98
C HIS A 64 -11.90 6.54 0.12
N ALA A 65 -10.70 6.12 -0.23
CA ALA A 65 -9.62 5.74 0.67
C ALA A 65 -8.27 5.95 -0.01
N TYR A 66 -7.21 5.98 0.76
CA TYR A 66 -5.85 6.02 0.24
C TYR A 66 -5.04 4.85 0.74
N LYS A 67 -4.21 4.31 -0.12
CA LYS A 67 -3.18 3.36 0.25
C LYS A 67 -1.81 3.98 0.03
N ILE A 68 -0.94 3.89 1.04
CA ILE A 68 0.48 4.18 0.89
C ILE A 68 1.22 2.84 0.84
N ALA A 69 1.97 2.62 -0.23
CA ALA A 69 2.72 1.39 -0.42
C ALA A 69 3.95 1.33 0.50
N SER A 70 4.55 0.14 0.60
CA SER A 70 5.68 -0.09 1.53
C SER A 70 6.87 0.82 1.26
N PHE A 71 7.14 1.13 -0.01
CA PHE A 71 8.25 2.00 -0.40
C PHE A 71 8.06 3.47 0.00
N GLU A 72 6.80 3.94 0.08
CA GLU A 72 6.44 5.32 0.37
C GLU A 72 6.02 5.52 1.83
N MET A 73 5.98 4.46 2.65
CA MET A 73 5.51 4.60 4.03
C MET A 73 6.41 5.53 4.87
N ASN A 74 7.69 5.65 4.53
CA ASN A 74 8.64 6.54 5.17
C ASN A 74 8.62 7.97 4.61
N ASP A 75 7.84 8.24 3.57
CA ASP A 75 7.51 9.59 3.17
C ASP A 75 6.40 10.13 4.10
N TYR A 76 6.83 10.61 5.26
CA TYR A 76 5.91 11.15 6.27
C TYR A 76 5.15 12.37 5.80
N ASN A 77 5.62 13.07 4.76
CA ASN A 77 4.88 14.18 4.18
C ASN A 77 3.70 13.65 3.33
N LEU A 78 3.92 12.63 2.52
CA LEU A 78 2.84 11.95 1.79
C LEU A 78 1.80 11.37 2.75
N VAL A 79 2.24 10.67 3.81
CA VAL A 79 1.36 10.15 4.87
C VAL A 79 0.55 11.28 5.52
N LYS A 80 1.18 12.41 5.84
CA LYS A 80 0.52 13.59 6.42
C LYS A 80 -0.56 14.16 5.49
N VAL A 81 -0.25 14.33 4.20
CA VAL A 81 -1.22 14.87 3.23
C VAL A 81 -2.40 13.92 3.04
N ALA A 82 -2.14 12.61 2.93
CA ALA A 82 -3.20 11.60 2.87
C ALA A 82 -4.08 11.63 4.14
N ALA A 83 -3.48 11.71 5.33
CA ALA A 83 -4.21 11.75 6.60
C ALA A 83 -5.10 12.99 6.74
N LYS A 84 -4.66 14.14 6.22
CA LYS A 84 -5.44 15.40 6.24
C LYS A 84 -6.73 15.31 5.45
N THR A 85 -6.87 14.38 4.52
CA THR A 85 -8.14 14.12 3.81
C THR A 85 -9.21 13.56 4.73
N LYS A 86 -8.83 13.05 5.91
CA LYS A 86 -9.70 12.38 6.91
C LYS A 86 -10.41 11.14 6.38
N LYS A 87 -9.97 10.62 5.25
CA LYS A 87 -10.48 9.37 4.65
C LYS A 87 -9.74 8.16 5.24
N PRO A 88 -10.29 6.95 5.08
CA PRO A 88 -9.57 5.73 5.45
C PRO A 88 -8.18 5.69 4.82
N LEU A 89 -7.18 5.38 5.62
CA LEU A 89 -5.78 5.30 5.20
C LEU A 89 -5.24 3.90 5.49
N ILE A 90 -4.65 3.32 4.47
CA ILE A 90 -4.04 1.99 4.52
C ILE A 90 -2.53 2.18 4.32
N LEU A 91 -1.72 1.67 5.25
CA LEU A 91 -0.26 1.71 5.16
C LEU A 91 0.29 0.29 5.08
N SER A 92 1.10 -0.01 4.06
CA SER A 92 1.84 -1.27 3.96
C SER A 92 3.23 -1.13 4.57
N THR A 93 3.69 -2.16 5.29
CA THR A 93 4.86 -2.08 6.18
C THR A 93 6.07 -2.90 5.74
N GLY A 94 6.06 -3.46 4.53
CA GLY A 94 6.97 -4.53 4.11
C GLY A 94 8.47 -4.22 4.06
N LEU A 95 8.86 -2.95 4.11
CA LEU A 95 10.27 -2.53 4.06
C LEU A 95 10.67 -1.64 5.23
N SER A 96 9.79 -1.52 6.23
CA SER A 96 9.99 -0.56 7.32
C SER A 96 10.34 -1.24 8.62
N THR A 97 11.19 -0.59 9.39
CA THR A 97 11.45 -0.93 10.78
C THR A 97 10.25 -0.59 11.67
N MET A 98 10.21 -1.15 12.87
CA MET A 98 9.13 -0.87 13.82
C MET A 98 9.05 0.62 14.18
N ASP A 99 10.19 1.31 14.31
CA ASP A 99 10.24 2.74 14.64
C ASP A 99 9.70 3.59 13.48
N GLU A 100 9.98 3.20 12.25
CA GLU A 100 9.44 3.87 11.06
C GLU A 100 7.92 3.71 10.97
N ILE A 101 7.40 2.50 11.26
CA ILE A 101 5.97 2.24 11.33
C ILE A 101 5.33 3.10 12.42
N GLU A 102 5.93 3.17 13.61
CA GLU A 102 5.43 3.99 14.71
C GLU A 102 5.37 5.48 14.34
N ASN A 103 6.42 5.98 13.70
CA ASN A 103 6.45 7.37 13.22
C ASN A 103 5.35 7.63 12.17
N ALA A 104 5.16 6.73 11.20
CA ALA A 104 4.10 6.88 10.20
C ALA A 104 2.71 6.87 10.83
N VAL A 105 2.46 5.96 11.77
CA VAL A 105 1.20 5.89 12.55
C VAL A 105 0.98 7.17 13.36
N PHE A 106 2.02 7.67 14.03
CA PHE A 106 1.95 8.93 14.76
C PHE A 106 1.60 10.10 13.84
N VAL A 107 2.29 10.22 12.72
CA VAL A 107 2.02 11.27 11.72
C VAL A 107 0.57 11.17 11.20
N ALA A 108 0.12 9.97 10.84
CA ALA A 108 -1.24 9.76 10.36
C ALA A 108 -2.29 10.21 11.40
N LYS A 109 -2.18 9.73 12.63
CA LYS A 109 -3.13 10.05 13.72
C LYS A 109 -3.11 11.53 14.07
N LYS A 110 -1.91 12.12 14.21
CA LYS A 110 -1.75 13.56 14.51
C LYS A 110 -2.37 14.47 13.45
N ASN A 111 -2.43 14.01 12.20
CA ASN A 111 -3.00 14.79 11.08
C ASN A 111 -4.44 14.43 10.74
N GLY A 112 -5.15 13.73 11.63
CA GLY A 112 -6.60 13.55 11.56
C GLY A 112 -7.08 12.23 10.97
N CYS A 113 -6.19 11.27 10.68
CA CYS A 113 -6.61 9.93 10.29
C CYS A 113 -7.26 9.21 11.48
N LYS A 114 -8.57 8.97 11.38
CA LYS A 114 -9.35 8.20 12.37
C LYS A 114 -9.51 6.74 11.99
N ASP A 115 -9.42 6.43 10.73
CA ASP A 115 -9.61 5.10 10.15
C ASP A 115 -8.32 4.64 9.49
N LEU A 116 -7.41 4.11 10.33
CA LEU A 116 -6.10 3.60 9.93
C LEU A 116 -6.12 2.08 9.86
N THR A 117 -5.56 1.54 8.78
CA THR A 117 -5.26 0.12 8.61
C THR A 117 -3.78 -0.06 8.34
N LEU A 118 -3.12 -0.95 9.07
CA LEU A 118 -1.77 -1.41 8.78
C LEU A 118 -1.82 -2.76 8.08
N LEU A 119 -1.12 -2.91 6.98
CA LEU A 119 -0.94 -4.20 6.31
C LEU A 119 0.47 -4.72 6.59
N TYR A 120 0.57 -5.83 7.32
CA TYR A 120 1.80 -6.61 7.32
C TYR A 120 2.07 -7.08 5.88
N CYS A 121 3.30 -6.95 5.43
CA CYS A 121 3.64 -7.16 4.03
C CYS A 121 5.05 -7.75 3.92
N VAL A 122 5.23 -8.70 3.01
CA VAL A 122 6.54 -9.15 2.54
C VAL A 122 6.68 -8.71 1.10
N SER A 123 7.67 -7.85 0.82
CA SER A 123 7.82 -7.18 -0.50
C SER A 123 8.65 -7.99 -1.50
N ASN A 124 8.54 -9.33 -1.47
CA ASN A 124 9.03 -10.23 -2.50
C ASN A 124 7.89 -10.59 -3.46
N TYR A 125 8.17 -10.73 -4.75
CA TYR A 125 7.18 -11.00 -5.80
C TYR A 125 7.62 -12.16 -6.71
N PRO A 126 7.12 -13.40 -6.54
CA PRO A 126 6.25 -13.86 -5.45
C PRO A 126 7.02 -14.05 -4.12
N SER A 127 6.30 -13.93 -3.00
CA SER A 127 6.82 -14.27 -1.68
C SER A 127 6.73 -15.78 -1.44
N GLN A 128 7.70 -16.33 -0.70
CA GLN A 128 7.67 -17.72 -0.23
C GLN A 128 7.02 -17.79 1.16
N SER A 129 6.41 -18.93 1.50
CA SER A 129 5.75 -19.10 2.80
C SER A 129 6.67 -18.84 3.98
N ASN A 130 7.95 -19.19 3.87
CA ASN A 130 8.96 -19.01 4.90
C ASN A 130 9.41 -17.55 5.08
N ASP A 131 9.05 -16.66 4.17
CA ASP A 131 9.36 -15.23 4.26
C ASP A 131 8.45 -14.52 5.29
N PHE A 132 7.32 -15.14 5.67
CA PHE A 132 6.30 -14.53 6.51
C PHE A 132 6.51 -14.82 7.99
N ASN A 133 6.48 -13.76 8.80
CA ASN A 133 6.32 -13.86 10.25
C ASN A 133 4.96 -13.24 10.64
N LEU A 134 3.92 -14.04 10.63
CA LEU A 134 2.56 -13.58 10.87
C LEU A 134 2.31 -13.08 12.31
N ASN A 135 3.25 -13.32 13.25
CA ASN A 135 3.18 -12.76 14.61
C ASN A 135 3.19 -11.23 14.61
N TYR A 136 3.77 -10.59 13.61
CA TYR A 136 3.70 -9.13 13.48
C TYR A 136 2.28 -8.58 13.35
N ILE A 137 1.33 -9.36 12.85
CA ILE A 137 -0.09 -8.96 12.76
C ILE A 137 -0.64 -8.74 14.17
N GLU A 138 -0.41 -9.68 15.07
CA GLU A 138 -0.84 -9.56 16.46
C GLU A 138 -0.09 -8.42 17.19
N GLU A 139 1.21 -8.31 16.96
CA GLU A 139 2.03 -7.24 17.53
C GLU A 139 1.54 -5.85 17.10
N PHE A 140 1.29 -5.64 15.80
CA PHE A 140 0.75 -4.38 15.28
C PHE A 140 -0.60 -4.05 15.90
N LYS A 141 -1.49 -5.05 16.06
CA LYS A 141 -2.79 -4.86 16.68
C LYS A 141 -2.67 -4.39 18.13
N LYS A 142 -1.79 -5.01 18.91
CA LYS A 142 -1.54 -4.66 20.31
C LYS A 142 -0.90 -3.27 20.45
N ARG A 143 0.13 -3.00 19.61
CA ARG A 143 0.94 -1.77 19.70
C ARG A 143 0.20 -0.55 19.17
N PHE A 144 -0.43 -0.64 18.02
CA PHE A 144 -0.97 0.53 17.33
C PHE A 144 -2.47 0.74 17.52
N LYS A 145 -3.20 -0.24 18.04
CA LYS A 145 -4.65 -0.19 18.31
C LYS A 145 -5.44 0.33 17.09
N CYS A 146 -5.15 -0.22 15.91
CA CYS A 146 -5.82 0.06 14.65
C CYS A 146 -6.20 -1.26 13.96
N ARG A 147 -6.90 -1.18 12.84
CA ARG A 147 -7.12 -2.37 12.01
C ARG A 147 -5.80 -2.88 11.46
N VAL A 148 -5.65 -4.19 11.41
CA VAL A 148 -4.46 -4.84 10.86
C VAL A 148 -4.89 -5.88 9.85
N GLY A 149 -4.10 -6.02 8.81
CA GLY A 149 -4.31 -6.99 7.75
C GLY A 149 -3.01 -7.50 7.15
N LEU A 150 -3.16 -8.16 6.02
CA LEU A 150 -2.08 -8.74 5.25
C LEU A 150 -2.10 -8.17 3.82
N SER A 151 -0.94 -7.73 3.33
CA SER A 151 -0.68 -7.58 1.90
C SER A 151 0.08 -8.82 1.42
N ASP A 152 -0.62 -9.68 0.67
CA ASP A 152 -0.16 -11.02 0.32
C ASP A 152 0.32 -11.10 -1.12
N HIS A 153 1.63 -11.33 -1.29
CA HIS A 153 2.29 -11.53 -2.58
C HIS A 153 2.69 -12.98 -2.82
N SER A 154 2.24 -13.91 -1.98
CA SER A 154 2.46 -15.33 -2.18
C SER A 154 1.54 -15.90 -3.28
N LEU A 155 1.88 -17.06 -3.80
CA LEU A 155 0.98 -17.82 -4.66
C LEU A 155 -0.08 -18.53 -3.80
N GLY A 156 -1.30 -18.62 -4.33
CA GLY A 156 -2.41 -19.26 -3.62
C GLY A 156 -3.01 -18.41 -2.49
N SER A 157 -3.64 -19.05 -1.52
CA SER A 157 -4.40 -18.39 -0.44
C SER A 157 -4.01 -18.84 0.98
N GLU A 158 -2.98 -19.67 1.12
CA GLU A 158 -2.65 -20.29 2.41
C GLU A 158 -2.19 -19.26 3.44
N ILE A 159 -1.29 -18.36 3.05
CA ILE A 159 -0.79 -17.31 3.93
C ILE A 159 -1.93 -16.39 4.39
N ALA A 160 -2.86 -16.05 3.49
CA ALA A 160 -4.04 -15.29 3.87
C ALA A 160 -4.91 -16.03 4.90
N LYS A 161 -5.10 -17.35 4.76
CA LYS A 161 -5.84 -18.17 5.73
C LYS A 161 -5.14 -18.20 7.10
N TYR A 162 -3.82 -18.41 7.14
CA TYR A 162 -3.07 -18.41 8.39
C TYR A 162 -3.07 -17.03 9.07
N SER A 163 -3.02 -15.96 8.28
CA SER A 163 -3.05 -14.60 8.83
C SER A 163 -4.38 -14.26 9.52
N LEU A 164 -5.50 -14.92 9.15
CA LEU A 164 -6.77 -14.84 9.91
C LEU A 164 -6.60 -15.28 11.34
N ILE A 165 -5.87 -16.38 11.57
CA ILE A 165 -5.61 -16.92 12.93
C ILE A 165 -4.79 -15.91 13.74
N SER A 166 -3.86 -15.20 13.09
CA SER A 166 -3.08 -14.12 13.70
C SER A 166 -3.89 -12.82 13.91
N GLY A 167 -5.16 -12.79 13.50
CA GLY A 167 -6.07 -11.66 13.73
C GLY A 167 -6.12 -10.62 12.61
N ALA A 168 -5.66 -10.96 11.40
CA ALA A 168 -5.85 -10.11 10.22
C ALA A 168 -7.34 -9.97 9.89
N THR A 169 -7.77 -8.76 9.56
CA THR A 169 -9.15 -8.43 9.19
C THR A 169 -9.28 -7.79 7.82
N VAL A 170 -8.16 -7.44 7.21
CA VAL A 170 -8.09 -6.84 5.87
C VAL A 170 -7.05 -7.61 5.05
N PHE A 171 -7.41 -7.92 3.82
CA PHE A 171 -6.55 -8.68 2.91
C PHE A 171 -6.40 -7.91 1.60
N GLU A 172 -5.16 -7.70 1.21
CA GLU A 172 -4.79 -7.22 -0.11
C GLU A 172 -4.13 -8.38 -0.87
N LYS A 173 -4.57 -8.61 -2.08
CA LYS A 173 -4.02 -9.63 -2.96
C LYS A 173 -3.86 -9.07 -4.36
N HIS A 174 -2.71 -9.28 -4.97
CA HIS A 174 -2.51 -8.99 -6.38
C HIS A 174 -3.08 -10.13 -7.23
N ILE A 175 -3.83 -9.78 -8.27
CA ILE A 175 -4.48 -10.71 -9.20
C ILE A 175 -4.03 -10.43 -10.64
#